data_78d8a38a60ffcd5f368cfbeb7caee5e7
#
_entry.id   78d8a38a60ffcd5f368cfbeb7caee5e7
#
_cell.length_a   1.000
_cell.length_b   1.000
_cell.length_c   1.000
_cell.angle_alpha   90.00
_cell.angle_beta   90.00
_cell.angle_gamma   90.00
#
_symmetry.space_group_name_H-M   'P 1'
#
loop_
_entity.id
_entity.type
_entity.pdbx_description
1 polymer ?
#
loop_
_entity_poly.entity_id
_entity_poly.type
_entity_poly.pdbx_seq_one_letter_code
_entity_poly.pdbx_strand_id
1 'polypeptide(L)'
;PGEPAPASPGDPASLPAPESEGTTFAAIYIPRFGAEHARPVTEGVGREVLDSLGLGHYPETAMPGEVGNFALAGHRQTHGQVLDAVDTLVPGDRIYVQTSQGFYTYVYRNSQIVLPDRVDVLAPVPAQPGVVPEERILTLTTCNPRFGSEERFISYAVFESWQPASAGPPEAIAALVTGR
;
A
#
# COMPACT_ATOMS: atom_id res chain seq x y z
N PRO A 1 26.93 11.53 19.91
CA PRO A 1 25.81 10.95 19.19
C PRO A 1 24.63 11.88 19.38
N GLY A 2 24.28 12.63 18.31
CA GLY A 2 23.19 13.58 18.36
C GLY A 2 21.86 12.85 18.31
N GLU A 3 20.94 13.25 19.18
CA GLU A 3 19.53 12.88 19.07
C GLU A 3 19.03 13.26 17.68
N PRO A 4 18.24 12.38 17.01
CA PRO A 4 17.62 12.77 15.76
C PRO A 4 16.74 13.99 16.01
N ALA A 5 16.85 14.99 15.16
CA ALA A 5 16.03 16.18 15.22
C ALA A 5 14.54 15.78 15.23
N PRO A 6 13.69 16.42 16.03
CA PRO A 6 12.27 16.13 16.03
C PRO A 6 11.71 16.31 14.61
N ALA A 7 11.00 15.28 14.14
CA ALA A 7 10.35 15.34 12.84
C ALA A 7 9.43 16.57 12.76
N SER A 8 9.54 17.32 11.67
CA SER A 8 8.66 18.48 11.44
C SER A 8 7.20 18.04 11.43
N PRO A 9 6.26 18.85 11.94
CA PRO A 9 4.84 18.55 11.82
C PRO A 9 4.48 18.30 10.35
N GLY A 10 4.11 17.07 10.01
CA GLY A 10 3.78 16.67 8.65
C GLY A 10 4.71 15.64 8.02
N ASP A 11 5.88 15.40 8.58
CA ASP A 11 6.74 14.31 8.13
C ASP A 11 6.26 12.98 8.77
N PRO A 12 6.07 11.93 7.96
CA PRO A 12 5.62 10.64 8.48
C PRO A 12 6.68 10.01 9.38
N ALA A 13 6.21 9.37 10.45
CA ALA A 13 7.07 8.59 11.32
C ALA A 13 7.66 7.40 10.54
N SER A 14 8.94 7.13 10.76
CA SER A 14 9.59 5.95 10.20
C SER A 14 9.10 4.69 10.92
N LEU A 15 8.68 3.69 10.15
CA LEU A 15 8.32 2.36 10.65
C LEU A 15 9.37 1.37 10.14
N PRO A 16 10.05 0.64 11.03
CA PRO A 16 10.99 -0.38 10.58
C PRO A 16 10.25 -1.51 9.88
N ALA A 17 10.87 -2.07 8.84
CA ALA A 17 10.33 -3.24 8.17
C ALA A 17 10.24 -4.44 9.15
N PRO A 18 9.18 -5.26 9.06
CA PRO A 18 9.10 -6.47 9.86
C PRO A 18 10.27 -7.41 9.60
N GLU A 19 10.77 -8.03 10.66
CA GLU A 19 11.91 -8.96 10.56
C GLU A 19 11.53 -10.31 9.94
N SER A 20 10.24 -10.65 9.95
CA SER A 20 9.77 -11.96 9.51
C SER A 20 8.59 -11.85 8.56
N GLU A 21 8.63 -12.67 7.51
CA GLU A 21 7.48 -12.92 6.64
C GLU A 21 6.30 -13.45 7.46
N GLY A 22 5.09 -13.02 7.12
CA GLY A 22 3.88 -13.39 7.86
C GLY A 22 3.50 -12.44 8.99
N THR A 23 4.32 -11.43 9.28
CA THR A 23 4.01 -10.41 10.29
C THR A 23 3.07 -9.36 9.73
N THR A 24 1.87 -9.24 10.31
CA THR A 24 0.92 -8.17 9.98
C THR A 24 1.32 -6.89 10.71
N PHE A 25 1.53 -5.82 9.95
CA PHE A 25 2.03 -4.54 10.49
C PHE A 25 1.17 -3.33 10.14
N ALA A 26 0.19 -3.49 9.25
CA ALA A 26 -0.66 -2.39 8.81
C ALA A 26 -2.05 -2.87 8.43
N ALA A 27 -2.95 -1.92 8.22
CA ALA A 27 -4.24 -2.12 7.58
C ALA A 27 -4.39 -1.11 6.45
N ILE A 28 -5.03 -1.50 5.35
CA ILE A 28 -5.31 -0.64 4.22
C ILE A 28 -6.82 -0.47 4.04
N TYR A 29 -7.21 0.75 3.75
CA TYR A 29 -8.60 1.16 3.54
C TYR A 29 -8.71 1.83 2.17
N ILE A 30 -9.57 1.30 1.32
CA ILE A 30 -9.81 1.84 -0.03
C ILE A 30 -11.29 2.09 -0.19
N PRO A 31 -11.79 3.31 0.14
CA PRO A 31 -13.22 3.62 0.11
C PRO A 31 -13.89 3.38 -1.25
N ARG A 32 -13.16 3.55 -2.37
CA ARG A 32 -13.68 3.25 -3.71
C ARG A 32 -14.13 1.80 -3.85
N PHE A 33 -13.51 0.86 -3.13
CA PHE A 33 -13.86 -0.56 -3.18
C PHE A 33 -15.07 -0.92 -2.32
N GLY A 34 -15.56 0.01 -1.52
CA GLY A 34 -16.69 -0.15 -0.63
C GLY A 34 -16.47 0.56 0.70
N ALA A 35 -17.56 1.02 1.31
CA ALA A 35 -17.52 1.78 2.56
C ALA A 35 -16.90 0.99 3.73
N GLU A 36 -16.88 -0.33 3.66
CA GLU A 36 -16.34 -1.22 4.69
C GLU A 36 -15.03 -1.90 4.27
N HIS A 37 -14.42 -1.45 3.17
CA HIS A 37 -13.19 -2.07 2.67
C HIS A 37 -12.01 -1.78 3.60
N ALA A 38 -11.60 -2.80 4.34
CA ALA A 38 -10.44 -2.80 5.21
C ALA A 38 -9.75 -4.16 5.13
N ARG A 39 -8.45 -4.16 4.87
CA ARG A 39 -7.66 -5.40 4.73
C ARG A 39 -6.35 -5.30 5.51
N PRO A 40 -5.89 -6.40 6.13
CA PRO A 40 -4.57 -6.43 6.74
C PRO A 40 -3.47 -6.37 5.69
N VAL A 41 -2.34 -5.77 6.05
CA VAL A 41 -1.11 -5.76 5.29
C VAL A 41 -0.05 -6.54 6.07
N THR A 42 0.48 -7.57 5.44
CA THR A 42 1.38 -8.54 6.06
C THR A 42 2.69 -8.58 5.27
N GLU A 43 3.81 -8.76 5.95
CA GLU A 43 5.13 -8.85 5.30
C GLU A 43 5.22 -10.12 4.46
N GLY A 44 5.71 -9.97 3.23
CA GLY A 44 5.91 -11.07 2.29
C GLY A 44 4.80 -11.18 1.25
N VAL A 45 5.11 -11.86 0.16
CA VAL A 45 4.20 -12.08 -0.98
C VAL A 45 4.05 -13.57 -1.30
N GLY A 46 4.43 -14.43 -0.38
CA GLY A 46 4.24 -15.87 -0.50
C GLY A 46 2.76 -16.25 -0.47
N ARG A 47 2.47 -17.47 -0.93
CA ARG A 47 1.09 -17.97 -1.02
C ARG A 47 0.36 -17.89 0.32
N GLU A 48 1.02 -18.25 1.42
CA GLU A 48 0.40 -18.22 2.76
C GLU A 48 -0.08 -16.83 3.15
N VAL A 49 0.70 -15.80 2.82
CA VAL A 49 0.33 -14.40 3.08
C VAL A 49 -0.84 -13.99 2.20
N LEU A 50 -0.73 -14.19 0.89
CA LEU A 50 -1.73 -13.71 -0.07
C LEU A 50 -3.06 -14.45 0.06
N ASP A 51 -3.05 -15.72 0.45
CA ASP A 51 -4.26 -16.50 0.64
C ASP A 51 -4.97 -16.18 1.98
N SER A 52 -4.38 -15.37 2.83
CA SER A 52 -4.93 -14.99 4.15
C SER A 52 -5.91 -13.81 4.13
N LEU A 53 -6.50 -13.48 2.98
CA LEU A 53 -7.52 -12.43 2.78
C LEU A 53 -7.00 -10.99 2.95
N GLY A 54 -5.70 -10.79 2.81
CA GLY A 54 -5.06 -9.48 2.93
C GLY A 54 -4.11 -9.17 1.78
N LEU A 55 -3.34 -8.09 1.93
CA LEU A 55 -2.29 -7.72 1.01
C LEU A 55 -0.93 -8.08 1.60
N GLY A 56 -0.01 -8.45 0.72
CA GLY A 56 1.37 -8.74 1.06
C GLY A 56 2.30 -7.59 0.67
N HIS A 57 3.19 -7.22 1.58
CA HIS A 57 4.26 -6.27 1.31
C HIS A 57 5.43 -6.97 0.64
N TYR A 58 5.89 -6.44 -0.50
CA TYR A 58 7.11 -6.94 -1.13
C TYR A 58 8.32 -6.61 -0.24
N PRO A 59 9.04 -7.62 0.25
CA PRO A 59 10.25 -7.38 1.03
C PRO A 59 11.24 -6.49 0.27
N GLU A 60 12.01 -5.70 1.00
CA GLU A 60 13.01 -4.77 0.45
C GLU A 60 12.44 -3.55 -0.29
N THR A 61 11.12 -3.46 -0.50
CA THR A 61 10.51 -2.20 -0.93
C THR A 61 10.30 -1.26 0.26
N ALA A 62 10.02 0.01 0.00
CA ALA A 62 9.83 1.01 1.05
C ALA A 62 8.65 0.67 1.99
N MET A 63 8.70 1.20 3.20
CA MET A 63 7.62 1.15 4.17
C MET A 63 6.65 2.33 3.98
N PRO A 64 5.44 2.30 4.59
CA PRO A 64 4.50 3.42 4.45
C PRO A 64 5.13 4.76 4.80
N GLY A 65 4.91 5.76 3.94
CA GLY A 65 5.39 7.11 4.13
C GLY A 65 6.87 7.35 3.81
N GLU A 66 7.63 6.31 3.49
CA GLU A 66 9.03 6.48 3.07
C GLU A 66 9.15 6.95 1.63
N VAL A 67 10.20 7.69 1.36
CA VAL A 67 10.62 8.02 -0.02
C VAL A 67 10.98 6.73 -0.72
N GLY A 68 10.41 6.50 -1.89
CA GLY A 68 10.54 5.26 -2.63
C GLY A 68 9.18 4.65 -2.96
N ASN A 69 9.15 3.33 -3.09
CA ASN A 69 7.99 2.59 -3.54
C ASN A 69 7.54 1.58 -2.48
N PHE A 70 6.48 1.90 -1.77
CA PHE A 70 5.81 0.97 -0.87
C PHE A 70 4.90 0.07 -1.71
N ALA A 71 5.36 -1.16 -1.98
CA ALA A 71 4.72 -2.05 -2.93
C ALA A 71 3.98 -3.20 -2.25
N LEU A 72 2.73 -3.39 -2.66
CA LEU A 72 1.82 -4.41 -2.14
C LEU A 72 1.27 -5.29 -3.27
N ALA A 73 1.09 -6.58 -2.95
CA ALA A 73 0.40 -7.53 -3.80
C ALA A 73 -0.90 -8.00 -3.16
N GLY A 74 -1.89 -8.33 -3.98
CA GLY A 74 -3.14 -8.92 -3.51
C GLY A 74 -3.83 -9.71 -4.61
N HIS A 75 -4.66 -10.68 -4.22
CA HIS A 75 -5.47 -11.44 -5.15
C HIS A 75 -6.59 -10.60 -5.77
N ARG A 76 -6.91 -10.88 -7.03
CA ARG A 76 -8.01 -10.20 -7.71
C ARG A 76 -9.31 -10.96 -7.57
N GLN A 77 -9.32 -12.27 -7.83
CA GLN A 77 -10.54 -13.07 -7.91
C GLN A 77 -10.66 -14.16 -6.85
N THR A 78 -9.57 -14.50 -6.17
CA THR A 78 -9.53 -15.57 -5.16
C THR A 78 -9.28 -15.00 -3.77
N HIS A 79 -9.48 -15.81 -2.74
CA HIS A 79 -9.10 -15.52 -1.35
C HIS A 79 -9.52 -14.10 -0.90
N GLY A 80 -10.85 -13.84 -0.95
CA GLY A 80 -11.44 -12.59 -0.49
C GLY A 80 -11.44 -11.46 -1.51
N GLN A 81 -10.89 -11.68 -2.71
CA GLN A 81 -10.96 -10.71 -3.83
C GLN A 81 -10.52 -9.30 -3.43
N VAL A 82 -9.43 -9.21 -2.67
CA VAL A 82 -9.00 -7.97 -1.99
C VAL A 82 -8.72 -6.81 -2.95
N LEU A 83 -8.36 -7.09 -4.20
CA LEU A 83 -8.11 -6.11 -5.25
C LEU A 83 -9.01 -6.31 -6.49
N ASP A 84 -10.18 -6.93 -6.32
CA ASP A 84 -11.09 -7.18 -7.45
C ASP A 84 -11.52 -5.88 -8.15
N ALA A 85 -11.83 -4.84 -7.38
CA ALA A 85 -12.31 -3.56 -7.88
C ALA A 85 -11.18 -2.58 -8.25
N VAL A 86 -9.94 -3.03 -8.38
CA VAL A 86 -8.78 -2.16 -8.63
C VAL A 86 -8.90 -1.31 -9.91
N ASP A 87 -9.63 -1.80 -10.90
CA ASP A 87 -9.90 -1.10 -12.15
C ASP A 87 -10.98 0.00 -12.04
N THR A 88 -11.61 0.12 -10.87
CA THR A 88 -12.58 1.20 -10.62
C THR A 88 -11.94 2.47 -10.06
N LEU A 89 -10.66 2.42 -9.66
CA LEU A 89 -9.96 3.59 -9.16
C LEU A 89 -9.89 4.70 -10.20
N VAL A 90 -10.16 5.93 -9.76
CA VAL A 90 -10.05 7.14 -10.59
C VAL A 90 -9.08 8.13 -9.94
N PRO A 91 -8.37 8.96 -10.73
CA PRO A 91 -7.46 9.96 -10.18
C PRO A 91 -8.13 10.82 -9.12
N GLY A 92 -7.46 10.98 -7.98
CA GLY A 92 -7.99 11.68 -6.82
C GLY A 92 -8.61 10.79 -5.74
N ASP A 93 -8.85 9.51 -6.02
CA ASP A 93 -9.29 8.57 -4.99
C ASP A 93 -8.21 8.40 -3.92
N ARG A 94 -8.63 8.36 -2.66
CA ARG A 94 -7.71 8.21 -1.54
C ARG A 94 -7.63 6.77 -1.07
N ILE A 95 -6.41 6.39 -0.71
CA ILE A 95 -6.05 5.10 -0.13
C ILE A 95 -5.37 5.39 1.21
N TYR A 96 -5.86 4.78 2.27
CA TYR A 96 -5.37 5.01 3.63
C TYR A 96 -4.63 3.78 4.14
N VAL A 97 -3.47 3.99 4.75
CA VAL A 97 -2.69 2.94 5.39
C VAL A 97 -2.54 3.29 6.87
N GLN A 98 -2.98 2.40 7.74
CA GLN A 98 -2.84 2.53 9.18
C GLN A 98 -1.72 1.64 9.68
N THR A 99 -0.84 2.21 10.49
CA THR A 99 0.19 1.48 11.25
C THR A 99 0.10 1.81 12.72
N SER A 100 0.97 1.23 13.54
CA SER A 100 1.09 1.60 14.96
C SER A 100 1.49 3.07 15.17
N GLN A 101 2.09 3.71 14.16
CA GLN A 101 2.56 5.09 14.22
C GLN A 101 1.48 6.10 13.86
N GLY A 102 0.56 5.75 12.98
CA GLY A 102 -0.49 6.65 12.52
C GLY A 102 -1.10 6.25 11.19
N PHE A 103 -1.60 7.25 10.48
CA PHE A 103 -2.34 7.08 9.24
C PHE A 103 -1.64 7.81 8.10
N TYR A 104 -1.42 7.08 7.01
CA TYR A 104 -0.78 7.58 5.78
C TYR A 104 -1.84 7.66 4.70
N THR A 105 -2.01 8.82 4.09
CA THR A 105 -2.96 9.04 2.99
C THR A 105 -2.21 9.13 1.67
N TYR A 106 -2.60 8.28 0.72
CA TYR A 106 -2.12 8.30 -0.65
C TYR A 106 -3.25 8.64 -1.60
N VAL A 107 -2.94 9.30 -2.70
CA VAL A 107 -3.89 9.67 -3.74
C VAL A 107 -3.58 8.88 -5.01
N TYR A 108 -4.57 8.13 -5.50
CA TYR A 108 -4.43 7.38 -6.74
C TYR A 108 -4.12 8.30 -7.92
N ARG A 109 -3.12 7.89 -8.72
CA ARG A 109 -2.65 8.65 -9.88
C ARG A 109 -3.01 7.98 -11.20
N ASN A 110 -2.56 6.76 -11.41
CA ASN A 110 -2.77 6.02 -12.65
C ASN A 110 -2.50 4.52 -12.49
N SER A 111 -2.88 3.76 -13.51
CA SER A 111 -2.60 2.33 -13.59
C SER A 111 -2.01 1.96 -14.93
N GLN A 112 -1.37 0.79 -14.99
CA GLN A 112 -0.89 0.18 -16.22
C GLN A 112 -1.04 -1.34 -16.16
N ILE A 113 -1.11 -1.95 -17.34
CA ILE A 113 -1.12 -3.41 -17.49
C ILE A 113 0.24 -3.82 -18.04
N VAL A 114 0.87 -4.78 -17.40
CA VAL A 114 2.20 -5.26 -17.73
C VAL A 114 2.25 -6.79 -17.74
N LEU A 115 3.28 -7.35 -18.39
CA LEU A 115 3.53 -8.80 -18.30
C LEU A 115 4.05 -9.18 -16.92
N PRO A 116 3.88 -10.44 -16.49
CA PRO A 116 4.25 -10.88 -15.14
C PRO A 116 5.74 -10.76 -14.82
N ASP A 117 6.61 -10.67 -15.82
CA ASP A 117 8.06 -10.54 -15.68
C ASP A 117 8.54 -9.08 -15.48
N ARG A 118 7.62 -8.11 -15.53
CA ARG A 118 7.93 -6.69 -15.34
C ARG A 118 8.10 -6.37 -13.84
N VAL A 119 9.20 -6.85 -13.28
CA VAL A 119 9.56 -6.61 -11.86
C VAL A 119 10.07 -5.19 -11.61
N ASP A 120 10.41 -4.45 -12.65
CA ASP A 120 10.85 -3.06 -12.58
C ASP A 120 9.77 -2.11 -12.01
N VAL A 121 8.50 -2.51 -12.01
CA VAL A 121 7.41 -1.77 -11.35
C VAL A 121 7.60 -1.68 -9.84
N LEU A 122 8.43 -2.54 -9.26
CA LEU A 122 8.77 -2.56 -7.83
C LEU A 122 10.00 -1.71 -7.49
N ALA A 123 10.69 -1.16 -8.48
CA ALA A 123 11.85 -0.29 -8.25
C ALA A 123 11.45 0.94 -7.39
N PRO A 124 12.40 1.55 -6.66
CA PRO A 124 12.13 2.76 -5.86
C PRO A 124 11.44 3.88 -6.63
N VAL A 125 11.80 4.07 -7.91
CA VAL A 125 11.01 4.83 -8.88
C VAL A 125 10.40 3.78 -9.83
N PRO A 126 9.09 3.57 -9.80
CA PRO A 126 8.46 2.51 -10.59
C PRO A 126 8.82 2.58 -12.09
N ALA A 127 9.20 1.43 -12.64
CA ALA A 127 9.62 1.27 -14.03
C ALA A 127 10.91 2.03 -14.43
N GLN A 128 11.64 2.56 -13.45
CA GLN A 128 12.89 3.30 -13.66
C GLN A 128 14.00 2.80 -12.71
N PRO A 129 14.50 1.55 -12.90
CA PRO A 129 15.54 1.01 -12.05
C PRO A 129 16.80 1.90 -12.04
N GLY A 130 17.40 2.07 -10.86
CA GLY A 130 18.61 2.86 -10.71
C GLY A 130 18.40 4.37 -10.58
N VAL A 131 17.18 4.86 -10.76
CA VAL A 131 16.85 6.28 -10.51
C VAL A 131 16.66 6.49 -9.01
N VAL A 132 17.23 7.57 -8.48
CA VAL A 132 17.09 7.95 -7.07
C VAL A 132 15.66 8.45 -6.83
N PRO A 133 14.92 7.87 -5.88
CA PRO A 133 13.54 8.28 -5.63
C PRO A 133 13.48 9.63 -4.91
N GLU A 134 12.49 10.43 -5.28
CA GLU A 134 12.14 11.69 -4.62
C GLU A 134 10.69 11.68 -4.12
N GLU A 135 9.84 10.89 -4.74
CA GLU A 135 8.44 10.71 -4.37
C GLU A 135 8.25 9.54 -3.39
N ARG A 136 7.13 9.59 -2.68
CA ARG A 136 6.64 8.51 -1.82
C ARG A 136 5.45 7.86 -2.52
N ILE A 137 5.68 6.67 -3.08
CA ILE A 137 4.72 5.97 -3.93
C ILE A 137 4.17 4.75 -3.18
N LEU A 138 2.87 4.50 -3.36
CA LEU A 138 2.22 3.23 -3.06
C LEU A 138 1.91 2.53 -4.38
N THR A 139 2.36 1.29 -4.52
CA THR A 139 2.06 0.45 -5.69
C THR A 139 1.22 -0.75 -5.26
N LEU A 140 0.10 -0.96 -5.96
CA LEU A 140 -0.73 -2.15 -5.81
C LEU A 140 -0.57 -3.03 -7.04
N THR A 141 -0.26 -4.31 -6.84
CA THR A 141 -0.11 -5.28 -7.94
C THR A 141 -1.13 -6.41 -7.79
N THR A 142 -1.76 -6.79 -8.90
CA THR A 142 -2.69 -7.92 -8.94
C THR A 142 -2.74 -8.54 -10.33
N CYS A 143 -3.46 -9.66 -10.46
CA CYS A 143 -3.62 -10.34 -11.73
C CYS A 143 -4.52 -9.58 -12.71
N ASN A 144 -4.28 -9.78 -14.00
CA ASN A 144 -5.11 -9.29 -15.10
C ASN A 144 -5.10 -10.35 -16.24
N PRO A 145 -6.17 -10.51 -17.04
CA PRO A 145 -7.50 -9.92 -16.83
C PRO A 145 -8.20 -10.41 -15.55
N ARG A 146 -9.35 -9.87 -15.26
CA ARG A 146 -10.11 -10.13 -14.02
C ARG A 146 -10.27 -11.61 -13.68
N PHE A 147 -10.43 -12.48 -14.67
CA PHE A 147 -10.56 -13.93 -14.50
C PHE A 147 -9.36 -14.71 -15.06
N GLY A 148 -8.21 -14.05 -15.17
CA GLY A 148 -6.99 -14.63 -15.70
C GLY A 148 -5.76 -14.20 -14.93
N SER A 149 -4.59 -14.57 -15.43
CA SER A 149 -3.31 -14.24 -14.80
C SER A 149 -2.18 -14.04 -15.80
N GLU A 150 -2.56 -13.82 -17.06
CA GLU A 150 -1.61 -13.64 -18.17
C GLU A 150 -0.83 -12.33 -18.05
N GLU A 151 -1.41 -11.36 -17.35
CA GLU A 151 -0.84 -10.04 -17.14
C GLU A 151 -0.92 -9.63 -15.67
N ARG A 152 -0.39 -8.45 -15.38
CA ARG A 152 -0.53 -7.80 -14.07
C ARG A 152 -1.14 -6.42 -14.21
N PHE A 153 -2.10 -6.12 -13.33
CA PHE A 153 -2.66 -4.79 -13.19
C PHE A 153 -1.90 -4.06 -12.08
N ILE A 154 -1.29 -2.95 -12.42
CA ILE A 154 -0.45 -2.16 -11.50
C ILE A 154 -1.09 -0.79 -11.30
N SER A 155 -1.36 -0.44 -10.05
CA SER A 155 -1.92 0.87 -9.69
C SER A 155 -0.93 1.65 -8.85
N TYR A 156 -0.78 2.94 -9.15
CA TYR A 156 0.12 3.85 -8.46
C TYR A 156 -0.64 4.96 -7.74
N ALA A 157 -0.27 5.20 -6.50
CA ALA A 157 -0.75 6.32 -5.70
C ALA A 157 0.43 7.09 -5.10
N VAL A 158 0.25 8.38 -4.87
CA VAL A 158 1.28 9.27 -4.34
C VAL A 158 0.88 9.73 -2.95
N PHE A 159 1.85 9.74 -2.04
CA PHE A 159 1.65 10.23 -0.68
C PHE A 159 1.15 11.68 -0.66
N GLU A 160 0.10 11.92 0.12
CA GLU A 160 -0.51 13.24 0.31
C GLU A 160 -0.24 13.79 1.70
N SER A 161 -0.51 13.00 2.74
CA SER A 161 -0.43 13.45 4.13
C SER A 161 -0.30 12.31 5.12
N TRP A 162 0.14 12.67 6.31
CA TRP A 162 0.22 11.75 7.45
C TRP A 162 -0.31 12.42 8.71
N GLN A 163 -0.96 11.63 9.55
CA GLN A 163 -1.34 12.07 10.88
C GLN A 163 -0.96 11.01 11.92
N PRO A 164 -0.42 11.44 13.08
CA PRO A 164 -0.03 10.49 14.13
C PRO A 164 -1.25 9.77 14.70
N ALA A 165 -1.02 8.58 15.28
CA ALA A 165 -2.09 7.80 15.92
C ALA A 165 -2.86 8.60 16.98
N SER A 166 -2.18 9.49 17.70
CA SER A 166 -2.78 10.37 18.72
C SER A 166 -3.79 11.38 18.16
N ALA A 167 -3.68 11.72 16.86
CA ALA A 167 -4.63 12.61 16.21
C ALA A 167 -5.92 11.91 15.77
N GLY A 168 -5.97 10.59 15.89
CA GLY A 168 -7.08 9.77 15.41
C GLY A 168 -7.08 9.53 13.90
N PRO A 169 -8.04 8.76 13.39
CA PRO A 169 -8.12 8.43 11.97
C PRO A 169 -8.60 9.60 11.10
N PRO A 170 -8.26 9.59 9.79
CA PRO A 170 -8.92 10.46 8.82
C PRO A 170 -10.44 10.28 8.86
N GLU A 171 -11.17 11.36 8.66
CA GLU A 171 -12.64 11.37 8.76
C GLU A 171 -13.29 10.32 7.84
N ALA A 172 -12.77 10.15 6.64
CA ALA A 172 -13.32 9.23 5.64
C ALA A 172 -13.33 7.76 6.08
N ILE A 173 -12.46 7.36 7.04
CA ILE A 173 -12.37 5.99 7.55
C ILE A 173 -12.62 5.89 9.06
N ALA A 174 -12.97 6.99 9.70
CA ALA A 174 -13.11 7.04 11.16
C ALA A 174 -14.07 5.98 11.71
N ALA A 175 -15.21 5.77 11.06
CA ALA A 175 -16.20 4.77 11.47
C ALA A 175 -15.66 3.34 11.41
N LEU A 176 -14.82 3.02 10.43
CA LEU A 176 -14.20 1.69 10.29
C LEU A 176 -13.14 1.43 11.34
N VAL A 177 -12.35 2.45 11.67
CA VAL A 177 -11.25 2.34 12.65
C VAL A 177 -11.80 2.26 14.07
N THR A 178 -12.79 3.08 14.41
CA THR A 178 -13.35 3.18 15.78
C THR A 178 -14.45 2.16 16.07
N GLY A 179 -15.05 1.58 15.05
CA GLY A 179 -16.11 0.56 15.17
C GLY A 179 -15.62 -0.87 15.38
N ARG A 180 -14.31 -1.09 15.62
CA ARG A 180 -13.71 -2.40 15.87
C ARG A 180 -13.35 -2.60 17.34
#